data_86d195f56a2b1aea60e045dfc48a23f3
#
_entry.id   86d195f56a2b1aea60e045dfc48a23f3
#
_cell.length_a   1.000
_cell.length_b   1.000
_cell.length_c   1.000
_cell.angle_alpha   90.00
_cell.angle_beta   90.00
_cell.angle_gamma   90.00
#
_symmetry.space_group_name_H-M   'P 1'
#
loop_
_entity.id
_entity.type
_entity.pdbx_description
1 polymer ?
#
loop_
_entity_poly.entity_id
_entity_poly.type
_entity_poly.pdbx_seq_one_letter_code
_entity_poly.pdbx_strand_id
1 'polypeptide(L)'
;MKCSSVIFKLLYQTQIIMLSKLIADSGSTKCEWCLLADGKKKKIITQGISPYFVSEEQLHGILQKELMQKINTEVDEIFYYGTGLGNPENKKFIRNVLKKVFPSAKIEAEIDLLAAARAVCGHEKGIACILGTGSNSCYYNGKKIVKNSPGLGYVLGDEGSGAYLGKKVVQHYLYNTFDEDLMLRFKNEFNTDVNEILERVYKMPQPNRYLASFTIFLAENRGHYMIENIIEDGLNDFFFTHLYKYRETWLYPISFIGSVAYGFRDVLKTLCAGYELELGKVLKQPIEGLVEYHNTL
;
A
#
# COMPACT_ATOMS: atom_id res chain seq x y z
N MET A 1 -67.52 -15.09 -30.69
CA MET A 1 -66.94 -15.66 -29.47
C MET A 1 -65.47 -15.29 -29.50
N LYS A 2 -65.06 -14.29 -28.68
CA LYS A 2 -63.67 -13.80 -28.58
C LYS A 2 -63.04 -14.52 -27.41
N CYS A 3 -62.00 -15.32 -27.70
CA CYS A 3 -61.19 -15.96 -26.69
C CYS A 3 -60.01 -15.04 -26.40
N SER A 4 -60.04 -14.38 -25.24
CA SER A 4 -58.96 -13.50 -24.79
C SER A 4 -57.87 -14.37 -24.17
N SER A 5 -56.75 -14.48 -24.84
CA SER A 5 -55.52 -15.07 -24.30
C SER A 5 -54.86 -14.06 -23.36
N VAL A 6 -55.06 -14.26 -22.07
CA VAL A 6 -54.30 -13.56 -21.04
C VAL A 6 -52.91 -14.20 -20.99
N ILE A 7 -51.96 -13.62 -21.70
CA ILE A 7 -50.56 -13.95 -21.58
C ILE A 7 -50.08 -13.29 -20.29
N PHE A 8 -49.99 -14.12 -19.24
CA PHE A 8 -49.25 -13.76 -18.02
C PHE A 8 -47.78 -13.58 -18.39
N LYS A 9 -47.37 -12.35 -18.60
CA LYS A 9 -45.93 -11.98 -18.61
C LYS A 9 -45.45 -12.11 -17.15
N LEU A 10 -44.94 -13.27 -16.79
CA LEU A 10 -44.03 -13.39 -15.64
C LEU A 10 -42.74 -12.62 -15.99
N LEU A 11 -42.71 -11.37 -15.60
CA LEU A 11 -41.48 -10.62 -15.50
C LEU A 11 -40.68 -11.24 -14.36
N TYR A 12 -39.85 -12.24 -14.68
CA TYR A 12 -38.69 -12.56 -13.85
C TYR A 12 -37.80 -11.32 -13.86
N GLN A 13 -38.05 -10.41 -12.93
CA GLN A 13 -37.00 -9.51 -12.49
C GLN A 13 -35.94 -10.41 -11.81
N THR A 14 -34.96 -10.80 -12.59
CA THR A 14 -33.72 -11.32 -12.04
C THR A 14 -33.14 -10.18 -11.24
N GLN A 15 -33.43 -10.12 -9.95
CA GLN A 15 -32.74 -9.29 -9.03
C GLN A 15 -31.27 -9.79 -9.12
N ILE A 16 -30.40 -9.03 -9.78
CA ILE A 16 -28.96 -9.24 -9.70
C ILE A 16 -28.63 -9.03 -8.22
N ILE A 17 -28.51 -10.12 -7.49
CA ILE A 17 -28.05 -10.11 -6.11
C ILE A 17 -26.61 -9.61 -6.19
N MET A 18 -26.39 -8.33 -5.95
CA MET A 18 -25.04 -7.78 -5.86
C MET A 18 -24.46 -8.29 -4.54
N LEU A 19 -23.48 -9.19 -4.64
CA LEU A 19 -22.74 -9.68 -3.47
C LEU A 19 -22.14 -8.51 -2.71
N SER A 20 -22.30 -8.54 -1.40
CA SER A 20 -21.65 -7.59 -0.52
C SER A 20 -20.17 -7.97 -0.36
N LYS A 21 -19.27 -7.04 -0.63
CA LYS A 21 -17.83 -7.26 -0.60
C LYS A 21 -17.18 -6.36 0.43
N LEU A 22 -16.30 -6.93 1.24
CA LEU A 22 -15.47 -6.18 2.19
C LEU A 22 -14.02 -6.29 1.75
N ILE A 23 -13.43 -5.18 1.37
CA ILE A 23 -12.05 -5.10 0.89
C ILE A 23 -11.20 -4.42 1.95
N ALA A 24 -10.06 -4.99 2.30
CA ALA A 24 -9.16 -4.47 3.33
C ALA A 24 -7.73 -4.30 2.79
N ASP A 25 -7.14 -3.14 3.10
CA ASP A 25 -5.71 -2.88 2.99
C ASP A 25 -5.13 -2.62 4.38
N SER A 26 -4.36 -3.57 4.88
CA SER A 26 -3.85 -3.57 6.25
C SER A 26 -2.35 -3.33 6.30
N GLY A 27 -1.98 -2.14 6.73
CA GLY A 27 -0.65 -1.85 7.23
C GLY A 27 -0.53 -2.15 8.73
N SER A 28 0.69 -2.02 9.26
CA SER A 28 0.95 -2.22 10.69
C SER A 28 0.36 -1.14 11.62
N THR A 29 -0.04 0.03 11.08
CA THR A 29 -0.57 1.15 11.89
C THR A 29 -2.07 1.30 11.78
N LYS A 30 -2.58 1.18 10.57
CA LYS A 30 -3.99 1.30 10.25
C LYS A 30 -4.38 0.21 9.26
N CYS A 31 -5.62 -0.24 9.34
CA CYS A 31 -6.25 -1.03 8.31
C CYS A 31 -7.41 -0.22 7.72
N GLU A 32 -7.41 -0.05 6.43
CA GLU A 32 -8.46 0.63 5.69
C GLU A 32 -9.37 -0.43 5.05
N TRP A 33 -10.67 -0.35 5.38
CA TRP A 33 -11.70 -1.23 4.87
C TRP A 33 -12.64 -0.46 3.95
N CYS A 34 -13.09 -1.11 2.90
CA CYS A 34 -14.16 -0.61 2.04
C CYS A 34 -15.25 -1.68 1.93
N LEU A 35 -16.42 -1.39 2.49
CA LEU A 35 -17.63 -2.20 2.31
C LEU A 35 -18.36 -1.75 1.05
N LEU A 36 -18.62 -2.69 0.15
CA LEU A 36 -19.44 -2.52 -1.04
C LEU A 36 -20.72 -3.31 -0.81
N ALA A 37 -21.85 -2.62 -0.67
CA ALA A 37 -23.17 -3.23 -0.49
C ALA A 37 -24.25 -2.30 -1.08
N ASP A 38 -25.26 -2.86 -1.70
CA ASP A 38 -26.41 -2.12 -2.27
C ASP A 38 -25.99 -0.96 -3.20
N GLY A 39 -24.92 -1.14 -3.98
CA GLY A 39 -24.38 -0.10 -4.86
C GLY A 39 -23.67 1.05 -4.15
N LYS A 40 -23.51 0.99 -2.83
CA LYS A 40 -22.85 2.01 -2.01
C LYS A 40 -21.47 1.56 -1.54
N LYS A 41 -20.58 2.54 -1.34
CA LYS A 41 -19.24 2.35 -0.78
C LYS A 41 -19.19 2.97 0.62
N LYS A 42 -18.72 2.21 1.62
CA LYS A 42 -18.50 2.71 2.97
C LYS A 42 -17.07 2.44 3.38
N LYS A 43 -16.30 3.50 3.62
CA LYS A 43 -14.95 3.41 4.16
C LYS A 43 -14.98 3.30 5.68
N ILE A 44 -14.17 2.42 6.22
CA ILE A 44 -14.00 2.19 7.66
C ILE A 44 -12.50 2.11 7.91
N ILE A 45 -12.05 2.73 8.99
CA ILE A 45 -10.66 2.65 9.44
C ILE A 45 -10.66 1.96 10.80
N THR A 46 -9.75 1.02 10.96
CA THR A 46 -9.45 0.34 12.21
C THR A 46 -7.96 0.44 12.54
N GLN A 47 -7.59 0.03 13.72
CA GLN A 47 -6.20 -0.20 14.07
C GLN A 47 -5.55 -1.17 13.05
N GLY A 48 -4.25 -0.97 12.78
CA GLY A 48 -3.48 -1.81 11.87
C GLY A 48 -3.31 -3.22 12.42
N ILE A 49 -3.28 -4.18 11.51
CA ILE A 49 -3.21 -5.60 11.84
C ILE A 49 -1.92 -6.16 11.26
N SER A 50 -0.99 -6.53 12.13
CA SER A 50 0.21 -7.26 11.76
C SER A 50 0.18 -8.63 12.46
N PRO A 51 0.12 -9.74 11.72
CA PRO A 51 0.05 -11.08 12.30
C PRO A 51 1.28 -11.47 13.15
N TYR A 52 2.36 -10.69 13.07
CA TYR A 52 3.54 -10.88 13.91
C TYR A 52 3.40 -10.30 15.32
N PHE A 53 2.46 -9.36 15.53
CA PHE A 53 2.38 -8.58 16.77
C PHE A 53 0.99 -8.60 17.40
N VAL A 54 0.01 -9.24 16.78
CA VAL A 54 -1.36 -9.30 17.28
C VAL A 54 -1.74 -10.73 17.62
N SER A 55 -2.29 -10.94 18.84
CA SER A 55 -2.88 -12.23 19.21
C SER A 55 -4.25 -12.41 18.57
N GLU A 56 -4.78 -13.63 18.63
CA GLU A 56 -6.13 -13.94 18.13
C GLU A 56 -7.20 -13.12 18.86
N GLU A 57 -7.10 -13.03 20.19
CA GLU A 57 -8.04 -12.27 21.02
C GLU A 57 -7.99 -10.77 20.72
N GLN A 58 -6.77 -10.22 20.52
CA GLN A 58 -6.58 -8.83 20.15
C GLN A 58 -7.20 -8.54 18.78
N LEU A 59 -6.91 -9.37 17.78
CA LEU A 59 -7.48 -9.21 16.45
C LEU A 59 -9.01 -9.34 16.47
N HIS A 60 -9.54 -10.35 17.15
CA HIS A 60 -10.99 -10.50 17.33
C HIS A 60 -11.61 -9.27 18.00
N GLY A 61 -10.95 -8.72 19.03
CA GLY A 61 -11.38 -7.51 19.71
C GLY A 61 -11.41 -6.26 18.79
N ILE A 62 -10.39 -6.07 17.94
CA ILE A 62 -10.35 -5.00 16.93
C ILE A 62 -11.52 -5.14 15.96
N LEU A 63 -11.72 -6.35 15.41
CA LEU A 63 -12.79 -6.60 14.45
C LEU A 63 -14.17 -6.36 15.07
N GLN A 64 -14.41 -6.81 16.30
CA GLN A 64 -15.71 -6.63 16.97
C GLN A 64 -15.97 -5.16 17.33
N LYS A 65 -14.99 -4.47 17.91
CA LYS A 65 -15.20 -3.11 18.45
C LYS A 65 -15.11 -2.02 17.38
N GLU A 66 -14.24 -2.18 16.38
CA GLU A 66 -13.94 -1.11 15.43
C GLU A 66 -14.57 -1.33 14.05
N LEU A 67 -14.78 -2.60 13.64
CA LEU A 67 -15.30 -2.93 12.32
C LEU A 67 -16.77 -3.32 12.36
N MET A 68 -17.15 -4.35 13.14
CA MET A 68 -18.51 -4.89 13.17
C MET A 68 -19.55 -3.86 13.59
N GLN A 69 -19.24 -2.97 14.52
CA GLN A 69 -20.16 -1.91 14.92
C GLN A 69 -20.50 -0.93 13.78
N LYS A 70 -19.71 -0.92 12.72
CA LYS A 70 -19.90 -0.06 11.55
C LYS A 70 -20.47 -0.80 10.34
N ILE A 71 -20.62 -2.13 10.43
CA ILE A 71 -21.21 -2.99 9.38
C ILE A 71 -22.59 -3.40 9.82
N ASN A 72 -23.61 -3.07 9.04
CA ASN A 72 -25.03 -3.35 9.31
C ASN A 72 -25.66 -4.25 8.25
N THR A 73 -24.85 -4.96 7.48
CA THR A 73 -25.28 -5.91 6.44
C THR A 73 -24.44 -7.18 6.52
N GLU A 74 -24.97 -8.28 6.01
CA GLU A 74 -24.20 -9.50 5.84
C GLU A 74 -23.13 -9.28 4.78
N VAL A 75 -21.94 -9.89 4.98
CA VAL A 75 -20.81 -9.80 4.07
C VAL A 75 -20.63 -11.15 3.39
N ASP A 76 -20.72 -11.18 2.05
CA ASP A 76 -20.59 -12.40 1.25
C ASP A 76 -19.13 -12.75 0.93
N GLU A 77 -18.33 -11.74 0.61
CA GLU A 77 -16.92 -11.90 0.23
C GLU A 77 -16.02 -10.93 0.99
N ILE A 78 -14.86 -11.41 1.43
CA ILE A 78 -13.82 -10.62 2.08
C ILE A 78 -12.51 -10.79 1.32
N PHE A 79 -11.96 -9.67 0.85
CA PHE A 79 -10.65 -9.58 0.23
C PHE A 79 -9.71 -8.82 1.15
N TYR A 80 -8.92 -9.55 1.92
CA TYR A 80 -7.99 -8.98 2.89
C TYR A 80 -6.56 -9.00 2.34
N TYR A 81 -5.95 -7.83 2.32
CA TYR A 81 -4.55 -7.64 1.93
C TYR A 81 -3.78 -7.07 3.10
N GLY A 82 -2.59 -7.61 3.37
CA GLY A 82 -1.82 -7.10 4.50
C GLY A 82 -0.35 -7.51 4.48
N THR A 83 0.40 -6.74 5.25
CA THR A 83 1.81 -7.03 5.50
C THR A 83 1.98 -8.34 6.28
N GLY A 84 3.09 -9.04 6.04
CA GLY A 84 3.42 -10.29 6.74
C GLY A 84 2.69 -11.53 6.22
N LEU A 85 1.78 -11.41 5.25
CA LEU A 85 1.03 -12.53 4.67
C LEU A 85 1.83 -13.35 3.64
N GLY A 86 3.10 -13.04 3.43
CA GLY A 86 4.03 -13.94 2.71
C GLY A 86 4.24 -15.27 3.44
N ASN A 87 4.08 -15.29 4.76
CA ASN A 87 4.10 -16.52 5.55
C ASN A 87 2.72 -17.21 5.49
N PRO A 88 2.62 -18.48 5.05
CA PRO A 88 1.37 -19.23 4.96
C PRO A 88 0.61 -19.34 6.30
N GLU A 89 1.32 -19.47 7.42
CA GLU A 89 0.70 -19.53 8.75
C GLU A 89 0.00 -18.22 9.12
N ASN A 90 0.59 -17.08 8.75
CA ASN A 90 -0.01 -15.76 8.95
C ASN A 90 -1.28 -15.60 8.10
N LYS A 91 -1.27 -16.09 6.85
CA LYS A 91 -2.48 -16.12 6.00
C LYS A 91 -3.58 -16.96 6.66
N LYS A 92 -3.23 -18.16 7.14
CA LYS A 92 -4.17 -19.06 7.82
C LYS A 92 -4.73 -18.42 9.09
N PHE A 93 -3.87 -17.79 9.89
CA PHE A 93 -4.26 -17.07 11.11
C PHE A 93 -5.32 -15.99 10.80
N ILE A 94 -5.03 -15.07 9.89
CA ILE A 94 -5.97 -14.00 9.49
C ILE A 94 -7.29 -14.57 8.96
N ARG A 95 -7.23 -15.56 8.06
CA ARG A 95 -8.44 -16.19 7.52
C ARG A 95 -9.29 -16.84 8.60
N ASN A 96 -8.67 -17.51 9.57
CA ASN A 96 -9.38 -18.18 10.65
C ASN A 96 -10.10 -17.17 11.56
N VAL A 97 -9.43 -16.08 11.92
CA VAL A 97 -10.05 -15.05 12.77
C VAL A 97 -11.17 -14.33 12.03
N LEU A 98 -10.96 -13.96 10.76
CA LEU A 98 -12.02 -13.38 9.94
C LEU A 98 -13.21 -14.33 9.78
N LYS A 99 -12.97 -15.64 9.63
CA LYS A 99 -14.04 -16.65 9.51
C LYS A 99 -14.87 -16.82 10.79
N LYS A 100 -14.26 -16.58 11.96
CA LYS A 100 -15.00 -16.58 13.25
C LYS A 100 -15.94 -15.37 13.36
N VAL A 101 -15.54 -14.22 12.79
CA VAL A 101 -16.34 -12.99 12.81
C VAL A 101 -17.38 -12.97 11.68
N PHE A 102 -17.03 -13.52 10.51
CA PHE A 102 -17.86 -13.57 9.31
C PHE A 102 -18.04 -15.02 8.83
N PRO A 103 -18.88 -15.80 9.52
CA PRO A 103 -18.96 -17.26 9.27
C PRO A 103 -19.50 -17.62 7.88
N SER A 104 -20.35 -16.80 7.28
CA SER A 104 -20.91 -17.01 5.93
C SER A 104 -19.96 -16.58 4.81
N ALA A 105 -19.05 -15.62 5.09
CA ALA A 105 -18.25 -15.00 4.05
C ALA A 105 -17.21 -15.95 3.43
N LYS A 106 -17.00 -15.81 2.12
CA LYS A 106 -15.83 -16.34 1.41
C LYS A 106 -14.65 -15.41 1.62
N ILE A 107 -13.53 -15.91 2.12
CA ILE A 107 -12.39 -15.08 2.53
C ILE A 107 -11.15 -15.40 1.68
N GLU A 108 -10.63 -14.38 1.03
CA GLU A 108 -9.31 -14.34 0.41
C GLU A 108 -8.39 -13.46 1.26
N ALA A 109 -7.21 -13.97 1.63
CA ALA A 109 -6.18 -13.20 2.34
C ALA A 109 -4.88 -13.26 1.54
N GLU A 110 -4.34 -12.10 1.17
CA GLU A 110 -3.19 -11.98 0.28
C GLU A 110 -2.20 -10.91 0.75
N ILE A 111 -0.99 -10.94 0.19
CA ILE A 111 0.08 -9.99 0.52
C ILE A 111 -0.22 -8.58 -0.03
N ASP A 112 0.32 -7.56 0.63
CA ASP A 112 0.25 -6.15 0.25
C ASP A 112 0.78 -5.88 -1.17
N LEU A 113 1.81 -6.59 -1.61
CA LEU A 113 2.34 -6.45 -2.97
C LEU A 113 1.32 -6.90 -4.04
N LEU A 114 0.50 -7.91 -3.75
CA LEU A 114 -0.57 -8.29 -4.67
C LEU A 114 -1.71 -7.26 -4.65
N ALA A 115 -1.98 -6.64 -3.49
CA ALA A 115 -2.89 -5.50 -3.43
C ALA A 115 -2.41 -4.35 -4.31
N ALA A 116 -1.14 -3.99 -4.20
CA ALA A 116 -0.52 -2.95 -5.03
C ALA A 116 -0.69 -3.28 -6.52
N ALA A 117 -0.32 -4.51 -6.94
CA ALA A 117 -0.41 -4.93 -8.32
C ALA A 117 -1.85 -4.89 -8.87
N ARG A 118 -2.83 -5.41 -8.13
CA ARG A 118 -4.25 -5.36 -8.48
C ARG A 118 -4.79 -3.93 -8.55
N ALA A 119 -4.37 -3.07 -7.62
CA ALA A 119 -4.83 -1.69 -7.57
C ALA A 119 -4.33 -0.83 -8.74
N VAL A 120 -3.07 -1.01 -9.15
CA VAL A 120 -2.48 -0.15 -10.19
C VAL A 120 -2.55 -0.76 -11.58
N CYS A 121 -2.49 -2.09 -11.72
CA CYS A 121 -2.53 -2.76 -13.03
C CYS A 121 -3.93 -3.31 -13.38
N GLY A 122 -4.83 -3.46 -12.40
CA GLY A 122 -6.13 -4.10 -12.66
C GLY A 122 -5.95 -5.54 -13.12
N HIS A 123 -6.51 -5.87 -14.29
CA HIS A 123 -6.38 -7.18 -14.95
C HIS A 123 -5.31 -7.22 -16.05
N GLU A 124 -4.58 -6.10 -16.22
CA GLU A 124 -3.54 -5.99 -17.24
C GLU A 124 -2.17 -6.37 -16.69
N LYS A 125 -1.23 -6.63 -17.61
CA LYS A 125 0.17 -6.87 -17.27
C LYS A 125 0.85 -5.55 -16.92
N GLY A 126 1.77 -5.57 -15.94
CA GLY A 126 2.49 -4.38 -15.55
C GLY A 126 3.55 -4.65 -14.49
N ILE A 127 4.36 -3.63 -14.23
CA ILE A 127 5.25 -3.59 -13.08
C ILE A 127 4.56 -2.79 -11.99
N ALA A 128 4.40 -3.39 -10.81
CA ALA A 128 3.84 -2.72 -9.65
C ALA A 128 4.92 -2.51 -8.60
N CYS A 129 5.03 -1.27 -8.13
CA CYS A 129 6.05 -0.81 -7.18
C CYS A 129 5.39 -0.21 -5.95
N ILE A 130 5.84 -0.58 -4.77
CA ILE A 130 5.48 0.06 -3.51
C ILE A 130 6.62 0.98 -3.09
N LEU A 131 6.34 2.27 -2.87
CA LEU A 131 7.23 3.25 -2.24
C LEU A 131 6.47 3.94 -1.12
N GLY A 132 6.53 3.32 0.05
CA GLY A 132 5.95 3.80 1.31
C GLY A 132 7.02 3.94 2.38
N THR A 133 6.79 3.45 3.61
CA THR A 133 7.82 3.35 4.64
C THR A 133 8.99 2.48 4.20
N GLY A 134 8.71 1.33 3.58
CA GLY A 134 9.67 0.47 2.86
C GLY A 134 9.38 0.47 1.36
N SER A 135 10.13 -0.34 0.60
CA SER A 135 9.94 -0.51 -0.84
C SER A 135 9.81 -1.97 -1.26
N ASN A 136 9.10 -2.21 -2.34
CA ASN A 136 8.97 -3.52 -2.96
C ASN A 136 8.55 -3.37 -4.43
N SER A 137 8.77 -4.41 -5.25
CA SER A 137 8.35 -4.39 -6.65
C SER A 137 8.03 -5.78 -7.18
N CYS A 138 7.20 -5.86 -8.21
CA CYS A 138 6.93 -7.11 -8.89
C CYS A 138 6.54 -6.92 -10.36
N TYR A 139 6.76 -7.95 -11.16
CA TYR A 139 6.08 -8.13 -12.42
C TYR A 139 4.79 -8.92 -12.18
N TYR A 140 3.68 -8.32 -12.59
CA TYR A 140 2.33 -8.86 -12.51
C TYR A 140 1.80 -9.19 -13.91
N ASN A 141 1.23 -10.38 -14.10
CA ASN A 141 0.78 -10.83 -15.41
C ASN A 141 -0.72 -10.65 -15.68
N GLY A 142 -1.39 -9.80 -14.89
CA GLY A 142 -2.84 -9.61 -14.94
C GLY A 142 -3.63 -10.53 -14.01
N LYS A 143 -2.98 -11.56 -13.44
CA LYS A 143 -3.61 -12.53 -12.52
C LYS A 143 -2.82 -12.76 -11.24
N LYS A 144 -1.50 -12.88 -11.36
CA LYS A 144 -0.59 -13.20 -10.24
C LYS A 144 0.76 -12.52 -10.40
N ILE A 145 1.47 -12.38 -9.31
CA ILE A 145 2.88 -12.00 -9.29
C ILE A 145 3.70 -13.15 -9.89
N VAL A 146 4.51 -12.82 -10.91
CA VAL A 146 5.37 -13.78 -11.61
C VAL A 146 6.83 -13.62 -11.18
N LYS A 147 7.27 -12.38 -10.98
CA LYS A 147 8.61 -12.05 -10.50
C LYS A 147 8.49 -11.03 -9.38
N ASN A 148 9.36 -11.12 -8.39
CA ASN A 148 9.45 -10.16 -7.30
C ASN A 148 10.93 -9.84 -7.05
N SER A 149 11.23 -8.54 -6.90
CA SER A 149 12.46 -8.07 -6.29
C SER A 149 12.11 -7.67 -4.85
N PRO A 150 12.38 -8.52 -3.86
CA PRO A 150 11.89 -8.31 -2.51
C PRO A 150 12.51 -7.07 -1.87
N GLY A 151 11.73 -6.39 -1.03
CA GLY A 151 12.27 -5.44 -0.07
C GLY A 151 13.10 -6.18 0.98
N LEU A 152 14.31 -5.68 1.23
CA LEU A 152 15.23 -6.29 2.20
C LEU A 152 15.16 -5.60 3.57
N GLY A 153 14.24 -4.66 3.73
CA GLY A 153 14.09 -3.86 4.93
C GLY A 153 15.11 -2.69 5.00
N TYR A 154 14.84 -1.78 5.92
CA TYR A 154 15.53 -0.48 6.01
C TYR A 154 17.04 -0.56 6.29
N VAL A 155 17.53 -1.71 6.76
CA VAL A 155 18.97 -1.93 7.02
C VAL A 155 19.72 -2.31 5.75
N LEU A 156 19.18 -3.29 5.00
CA LEU A 156 19.86 -3.92 3.86
C LEU A 156 19.37 -3.43 2.49
N GLY A 157 18.26 -2.68 2.44
CA GLY A 157 17.63 -2.29 1.20
C GLY A 157 16.59 -1.20 1.41
N ASP A 158 15.39 -1.43 0.89
CA ASP A 158 14.26 -0.49 0.85
C ASP A 158 14.60 0.81 0.09
N GLU A 159 15.45 0.73 -0.95
CA GLU A 159 15.85 1.87 -1.78
C GLU A 159 14.61 2.64 -2.28
N GLY A 160 14.70 3.95 -2.35
CA GLY A 160 13.59 4.82 -2.75
C GLY A 160 12.43 4.95 -1.76
N SER A 161 12.46 4.19 -0.65
CA SER A 161 11.42 4.27 0.38
C SER A 161 11.58 5.47 1.30
N GLY A 162 10.55 5.72 2.13
CA GLY A 162 10.62 6.74 3.17
C GLY A 162 11.74 6.51 4.18
N ALA A 163 11.95 5.26 4.61
CA ALA A 163 13.04 4.92 5.52
C ALA A 163 14.41 5.16 4.87
N TYR A 164 14.54 4.86 3.58
CA TYR A 164 15.77 5.10 2.82
C TYR A 164 16.06 6.59 2.66
N LEU A 165 15.10 7.35 2.16
CA LEU A 165 15.23 8.80 1.94
C LEU A 165 15.42 9.54 3.27
N GLY A 166 14.65 9.20 4.30
CA GLY A 166 14.78 9.80 5.62
C GLY A 166 16.13 9.48 6.28
N LYS A 167 16.67 8.28 6.07
CA LYS A 167 18.05 7.95 6.48
C LYS A 167 19.08 8.88 5.81
N LYS A 168 18.94 9.18 4.52
CA LYS A 168 19.80 10.14 3.81
C LYS A 168 19.69 11.55 4.44
N VAL A 169 18.47 12.03 4.73
CA VAL A 169 18.27 13.31 5.42
C VAL A 169 18.98 13.35 6.77
N VAL A 170 18.80 12.31 7.60
CA VAL A 170 19.46 12.21 8.92
C VAL A 170 20.99 12.17 8.79
N GLN A 171 21.51 11.46 7.79
CA GLN A 171 22.96 11.43 7.52
C GLN A 171 23.51 12.81 7.18
N HIS A 172 22.83 13.56 6.29
CA HIS A 172 23.24 14.93 5.94
C HIS A 172 23.24 15.85 7.18
N TYR A 173 22.22 15.72 8.02
CA TYR A 173 22.15 16.47 9.27
C TYR A 173 23.29 16.13 10.24
N LEU A 174 23.48 14.84 10.54
CA LEU A 174 24.46 14.37 11.54
C LEU A 174 25.92 14.58 11.10
N TYR A 175 26.19 14.51 9.80
CA TYR A 175 27.52 14.79 9.25
C TYR A 175 27.76 16.27 8.96
N ASN A 176 26.81 17.16 9.27
CA ASN A 176 26.89 18.59 8.99
C ASN A 176 27.17 18.91 7.52
N THR A 177 26.56 18.16 6.61
CA THR A 177 26.72 18.33 5.16
C THR A 177 25.61 19.13 4.51
N PHE A 178 24.51 19.43 5.21
CA PHE A 178 23.56 20.45 4.79
C PHE A 178 24.20 21.85 4.86
N ASP A 179 23.76 22.77 4.01
CA ASP A 179 24.11 24.17 4.17
C ASP A 179 23.43 24.78 5.41
N GLU A 180 23.82 26.02 5.75
CA GLU A 180 23.38 26.70 6.99
C GLU A 180 21.85 26.85 7.06
N ASP A 181 21.19 27.13 5.92
CA ASP A 181 19.73 27.32 5.86
C ASP A 181 18.99 26.00 6.14
N LEU A 182 19.35 24.93 5.45
CA LEU A 182 18.77 23.60 5.68
C LEU A 182 19.07 23.08 7.11
N MET A 183 20.28 23.34 7.64
CA MET A 183 20.62 22.97 9.01
C MET A 183 19.72 23.65 10.04
N LEU A 184 19.45 24.94 9.82
CA LEU A 184 18.58 25.72 10.70
C LEU A 184 17.13 25.23 10.59
N ARG A 185 16.62 25.00 9.38
CA ARG A 185 15.26 24.47 9.16
C ARG A 185 15.09 23.11 9.82
N PHE A 186 16.02 22.19 9.64
CA PHE A 186 15.96 20.85 10.25
C PHE A 186 15.89 20.93 11.77
N LYS A 187 16.76 21.75 12.41
CA LYS A 187 16.74 21.95 13.88
C LYS A 187 15.41 22.50 14.37
N ASN A 188 14.84 23.46 13.65
CA ASN A 188 13.58 24.09 14.03
C ASN A 188 12.39 23.12 13.89
N GLU A 189 12.39 22.27 12.87
CA GLU A 189 11.29 21.36 12.58
C GLU A 189 11.28 20.14 13.53
N PHE A 190 12.44 19.51 13.73
CA PHE A 190 12.49 18.25 14.48
C PHE A 190 12.89 18.42 15.94
N ASN A 191 13.53 19.53 16.33
CA ASN A 191 13.98 19.81 17.69
C ASN A 191 14.62 18.58 18.37
N THR A 192 15.51 17.88 17.66
CA THR A 192 16.16 16.63 18.07
C THR A 192 17.67 16.76 18.02
N ASP A 193 18.38 15.92 18.77
CA ASP A 193 19.83 15.86 18.79
C ASP A 193 20.37 14.49 18.36
N VAL A 194 21.69 14.39 18.26
CA VAL A 194 22.41 13.15 17.83
C VAL A 194 22.05 11.97 18.71
N ASN A 195 22.00 12.17 20.05
CA ASN A 195 21.79 11.08 21.00
C ASN A 195 20.36 10.53 20.88
N GLU A 196 19.39 11.42 20.79
CA GLU A 196 17.98 11.03 20.59
C GLU A 196 17.80 10.28 19.28
N ILE A 197 18.36 10.78 18.18
CA ILE A 197 18.27 10.11 16.88
C ILE A 197 18.87 8.69 16.95
N LEU A 198 20.06 8.55 17.54
CA LEU A 198 20.73 7.25 17.68
C LEU A 198 19.93 6.30 18.59
N GLU A 199 19.38 6.80 19.69
CA GLU A 199 18.53 6.01 20.57
C GLU A 199 17.29 5.51 19.84
N ARG A 200 16.59 6.39 19.11
CA ARG A 200 15.40 6.04 18.33
C ARG A 200 15.66 5.03 17.23
N VAL A 201 16.83 5.12 16.57
CA VAL A 201 17.20 4.21 15.48
C VAL A 201 17.66 2.86 15.98
N TYR A 202 18.43 2.81 17.09
CA TYR A 202 19.09 1.58 17.51
C TYR A 202 18.45 0.86 18.69
N LYS A 203 17.65 1.55 19.52
CA LYS A 203 17.10 0.96 20.75
C LYS A 203 15.58 0.96 20.81
N MET A 204 14.90 1.87 20.09
CA MET A 204 13.45 1.99 20.17
C MET A 204 12.74 1.16 19.10
N PRO A 205 11.45 0.80 19.31
CA PRO A 205 10.67 0.05 18.32
C PRO A 205 10.39 0.89 17.06
N GLN A 206 10.23 0.22 15.93
CA GLN A 206 9.85 0.80 14.63
C GLN A 206 10.81 1.87 14.09
N PRO A 207 12.14 1.62 14.07
CA PRO A 207 13.14 2.58 13.59
C PRO A 207 12.93 2.96 12.11
N ASN A 208 12.43 2.04 11.29
CA ASN A 208 12.08 2.31 9.89
C ASN A 208 11.01 3.41 9.74
N ARG A 209 10.02 3.45 10.64
CA ARG A 209 9.01 4.51 10.65
C ARG A 209 9.57 5.84 11.12
N TYR A 210 10.40 5.79 12.14
CA TYR A 210 11.09 6.99 12.61
C TYR A 210 11.95 7.58 11.50
N LEU A 211 12.75 6.77 10.81
CA LEU A 211 13.51 7.24 9.64
C LEU A 211 12.58 7.79 8.55
N ALA A 212 11.51 7.09 8.21
CA ALA A 212 10.58 7.54 7.20
C ALA A 212 9.89 8.88 7.53
N SER A 213 9.77 9.24 8.80
CA SER A 213 9.16 10.53 9.18
C SER A 213 9.96 11.74 8.69
N PHE A 214 11.27 11.60 8.50
CA PHE A 214 12.12 12.67 7.99
C PHE A 214 11.91 12.98 6.49
N THR A 215 11.13 12.18 5.77
CA THR A 215 10.78 12.52 4.37
C THR A 215 9.88 13.74 4.26
N ILE A 216 9.23 14.17 5.33
CA ILE A 216 8.47 15.41 5.35
C ILE A 216 9.40 16.61 5.07
N PHE A 217 10.61 16.59 5.62
CA PHE A 217 11.62 17.60 5.37
C PHE A 217 11.95 17.77 3.88
N LEU A 218 12.02 16.65 3.16
CA LEU A 218 12.21 16.70 1.70
C LEU A 218 11.00 17.33 0.98
N ALA A 219 9.80 16.99 1.42
CA ALA A 219 8.57 17.51 0.81
C ALA A 219 8.39 19.02 1.06
N GLU A 220 8.78 19.51 2.22
CA GLU A 220 8.64 20.93 2.61
C GLU A 220 9.76 21.82 2.11
N ASN A 221 10.90 21.25 1.71
CA ASN A 221 12.06 22.00 1.21
C ASN A 221 12.34 21.74 -0.28
N ARG A 222 11.29 21.39 -1.07
CA ARG A 222 11.39 21.23 -2.51
C ARG A 222 11.93 22.51 -3.19
N GLY A 223 12.67 22.33 -4.26
CA GLY A 223 13.35 23.42 -5.00
C GLY A 223 14.74 23.75 -4.47
N HIS A 224 15.14 23.25 -3.31
CA HIS A 224 16.52 23.37 -2.85
C HIS A 224 17.37 22.26 -3.49
N TYR A 225 18.50 22.61 -4.11
CA TYR A 225 19.29 21.66 -4.91
C TYR A 225 19.72 20.39 -4.16
N MET A 226 20.10 20.50 -2.88
CA MET A 226 20.48 19.33 -2.06
C MET A 226 19.28 18.42 -1.81
N ILE A 227 18.09 18.98 -1.63
CA ILE A 227 16.86 18.24 -1.40
C ILE A 227 16.45 17.49 -2.68
N GLU A 228 16.49 18.17 -3.82
CA GLU A 228 16.18 17.54 -5.11
C GLU A 228 17.16 16.40 -5.42
N ASN A 229 18.46 16.58 -5.14
CA ASN A 229 19.48 15.53 -5.31
C ASN A 229 19.18 14.31 -4.40
N ILE A 230 18.84 14.52 -3.13
CA ILE A 230 18.52 13.40 -2.22
C ILE A 230 17.32 12.62 -2.73
N ILE A 231 16.28 13.31 -3.24
CA ILE A 231 15.08 12.66 -3.76
C ILE A 231 15.41 11.90 -5.06
N GLU A 232 16.08 12.56 -6.01
CA GLU A 232 16.40 11.99 -7.31
C GLU A 232 17.34 10.78 -7.15
N ASP A 233 18.44 10.93 -6.44
CA ASP A 233 19.39 9.84 -6.19
C ASP A 233 18.73 8.66 -5.49
N GLY A 234 17.95 8.92 -4.45
CA GLY A 234 17.30 7.86 -3.70
C GLY A 234 16.23 7.11 -4.49
N LEU A 235 15.46 7.80 -5.33
CA LEU A 235 14.51 7.14 -6.23
C LEU A 235 15.23 6.42 -7.38
N ASN A 236 16.32 6.99 -7.88
CA ASN A 236 17.16 6.37 -8.90
C ASN A 236 17.80 5.05 -8.39
N ASP A 237 18.23 5.01 -7.13
CA ASP A 237 18.70 3.77 -6.48
C ASP A 237 17.63 2.67 -6.54
N PHE A 238 16.33 3.02 -6.40
CA PHE A 238 15.25 2.06 -6.57
C PHE A 238 15.16 1.52 -8.00
N PHE A 239 15.32 2.38 -9.02
CA PHE A 239 15.32 1.94 -10.42
C PHE A 239 16.44 0.91 -10.66
N PHE A 240 17.65 1.19 -10.22
CA PHE A 240 18.79 0.27 -10.37
C PHE A 240 18.60 -1.04 -9.60
N THR A 241 18.12 -0.97 -8.36
CA THR A 241 18.05 -2.14 -7.50
C THR A 241 16.86 -3.03 -7.83
N HIS A 242 15.73 -2.42 -8.17
CA HIS A 242 14.47 -3.16 -8.38
C HIS A 242 14.07 -3.29 -9.84
N LEU A 243 14.06 -2.21 -10.63
CA LEU A 243 13.45 -2.22 -11.95
C LEU A 243 14.33 -2.86 -13.02
N TYR A 244 15.63 -2.67 -12.98
CA TYR A 244 16.55 -3.30 -13.94
C TYR A 244 16.53 -4.83 -13.95
N LYS A 245 15.97 -5.45 -12.92
CA LYS A 245 15.81 -6.92 -12.84
C LYS A 245 14.68 -7.45 -13.72
N TYR A 246 13.79 -6.58 -14.19
CA TYR A 246 12.64 -6.96 -15.00
C TYR A 246 12.83 -6.53 -16.45
N ARG A 247 12.98 -7.47 -17.38
CA ARG A 247 12.91 -7.19 -18.82
C ARG A 247 11.55 -6.61 -19.23
N GLU A 248 10.54 -6.91 -18.44
CA GLU A 248 9.16 -6.51 -18.64
C GLU A 248 8.93 -5.00 -18.44
N THR A 249 9.88 -4.27 -17.84
CA THR A 249 9.84 -2.80 -17.71
C THR A 249 9.83 -2.08 -19.06
N TRP A 250 10.46 -2.65 -20.08
CA TRP A 250 10.42 -2.12 -21.44
C TRP A 250 9.19 -2.53 -22.27
N LEU A 251 8.32 -3.38 -21.72
CA LEU A 251 7.16 -3.93 -22.43
C LEU A 251 5.84 -3.48 -21.82
N TYR A 252 5.83 -3.09 -20.58
CA TYR A 252 4.62 -2.78 -19.80
C TYR A 252 4.83 -1.57 -18.90
N PRO A 253 3.75 -0.81 -18.63
CA PRO A 253 3.81 0.35 -17.74
C PRO A 253 4.33 -0.01 -16.35
N ILE A 254 5.10 0.91 -15.77
CA ILE A 254 5.58 0.84 -14.39
C ILE A 254 4.67 1.72 -13.54
N SER A 255 3.94 1.11 -12.64
CA SER A 255 3.00 1.79 -11.76
C SER A 255 3.48 1.79 -10.33
N PHE A 256 3.18 2.85 -9.61
CA PHE A 256 3.66 3.06 -8.25
C PHE A 256 2.51 3.25 -7.27
N ILE A 257 2.73 2.81 -6.02
CA ILE A 257 1.80 3.04 -4.93
C ILE A 257 2.55 3.36 -3.64
N GLY A 258 1.99 4.25 -2.85
CA GLY A 258 2.54 4.64 -1.55
C GLY A 258 2.69 6.15 -1.40
N SER A 259 2.88 6.59 -0.16
CA SER A 259 2.97 8.01 0.17
C SER A 259 4.19 8.69 -0.46
N VAL A 260 5.33 8.00 -0.50
CA VAL A 260 6.57 8.51 -1.12
C VAL A 260 6.41 8.59 -2.64
N ALA A 261 5.92 7.52 -3.28
CA ALA A 261 5.65 7.54 -4.71
C ALA A 261 4.72 8.69 -5.10
N TYR A 262 3.65 8.88 -4.35
CA TYR A 262 2.67 9.93 -4.63
C TYR A 262 3.22 11.33 -4.38
N GLY A 263 4.02 11.50 -3.32
CA GLY A 263 4.63 12.78 -2.96
C GLY A 263 5.67 13.25 -4.00
N PHE A 264 6.44 12.33 -4.54
CA PHE A 264 7.52 12.61 -5.50
C PHE A 264 7.24 12.06 -6.90
N ARG A 265 5.96 12.02 -7.29
CA ARG A 265 5.52 11.50 -8.60
C ARG A 265 6.07 12.26 -9.79
N ASP A 266 6.39 13.54 -9.62
CA ASP A 266 7.05 14.37 -10.61
C ASP A 266 8.48 13.88 -10.91
N VAL A 267 9.23 13.53 -9.87
CA VAL A 267 10.58 12.95 -10.02
C VAL A 267 10.51 11.57 -10.65
N LEU A 268 9.55 10.72 -10.21
CA LEU A 268 9.33 9.42 -10.86
C LEU A 268 9.01 9.55 -12.35
N LYS A 269 8.22 10.56 -12.73
CA LYS A 269 7.92 10.85 -14.14
C LYS A 269 9.19 11.23 -14.92
N THR A 270 10.04 12.08 -14.34
CA THR A 270 11.31 12.48 -14.95
C THR A 270 12.25 11.28 -15.11
N LEU A 271 12.40 10.44 -14.07
CA LEU A 271 13.23 9.25 -14.14
C LEU A 271 12.71 8.25 -15.17
N CYS A 272 11.40 7.95 -15.19
CA CYS A 272 10.84 7.05 -16.22
C CYS A 272 11.12 7.60 -17.63
N ALA A 273 10.93 8.90 -17.86
CA ALA A 273 11.22 9.50 -19.17
C ALA A 273 12.71 9.43 -19.53
N GLY A 274 13.61 9.67 -18.57
CA GLY A 274 15.06 9.58 -18.76
C GLY A 274 15.55 8.17 -19.09
N TYR A 275 14.85 7.15 -18.61
CA TYR A 275 15.13 5.73 -18.90
C TYR A 275 14.30 5.15 -20.05
N GLU A 276 13.53 5.99 -20.77
CA GLU A 276 12.63 5.55 -21.85
C GLU A 276 11.63 4.48 -21.40
N LEU A 277 11.14 4.57 -20.14
CA LEU A 277 10.17 3.65 -19.53
C LEU A 277 8.79 4.31 -19.47
N GLU A 278 7.75 3.52 -19.67
CA GLU A 278 6.37 4.00 -19.57
C GLU A 278 5.93 4.09 -18.10
N LEU A 279 5.61 5.32 -17.64
CA LEU A 279 4.99 5.53 -16.34
C LEU A 279 3.49 5.24 -16.42
N GLY A 280 3.02 4.28 -15.63
CA GLY A 280 1.63 3.96 -15.45
C GLY A 280 0.96 4.80 -14.34
N LYS A 281 0.09 4.17 -13.55
CA LYS A 281 -0.62 4.84 -12.44
C LYS A 281 0.32 5.12 -11.27
N VAL A 282 0.12 6.26 -10.61
CA VAL A 282 0.75 6.58 -9.31
C VAL A 282 -0.34 6.85 -8.29
N LEU A 283 -0.52 5.95 -7.33
CA LEU A 283 -1.58 6.02 -6.31
C LEU A 283 -0.98 6.22 -4.91
N LYS A 284 -1.68 6.98 -4.07
CA LYS A 284 -1.27 7.17 -2.67
C LYS A 284 -1.57 5.93 -1.81
N GLN A 285 -2.68 5.24 -2.08
CA GLN A 285 -3.19 4.09 -1.32
C GLN A 285 -3.89 3.12 -2.27
N PRO A 286 -3.91 1.78 -1.98
CA PRO A 286 -4.45 0.80 -2.90
C PRO A 286 -5.98 0.69 -2.89
N ILE A 287 -6.66 1.14 -1.84
CA ILE A 287 -8.05 0.76 -1.58
C ILE A 287 -9.01 1.11 -2.74
N GLU A 288 -8.85 2.27 -3.39
CA GLU A 288 -9.72 2.65 -4.50
C GLU A 288 -9.51 1.77 -5.73
N GLY A 289 -8.23 1.51 -6.07
CA GLY A 289 -7.90 0.61 -7.18
C GLY A 289 -8.33 -0.84 -6.91
N LEU A 290 -8.27 -1.29 -5.64
CA LEU A 290 -8.78 -2.61 -5.24
C LEU A 290 -10.30 -2.68 -5.37
N VAL A 291 -11.01 -1.60 -5.02
CA VAL A 291 -12.45 -1.50 -5.22
C VAL A 291 -12.80 -1.62 -6.72
N GLU A 292 -12.07 -0.91 -7.58
CA GLU A 292 -12.24 -1.03 -9.04
C GLU A 292 -11.99 -2.47 -9.50
N TYR A 293 -10.87 -3.07 -9.08
CA TYR A 293 -10.51 -4.44 -9.42
C TYR A 293 -11.59 -5.45 -9.04
N HIS A 294 -12.13 -5.37 -7.82
CA HIS A 294 -13.11 -6.34 -7.32
C HIS A 294 -14.56 -6.05 -7.78
N ASN A 295 -14.83 -4.86 -8.33
CA ASN A 295 -16.15 -4.56 -8.93
C ASN A 295 -16.29 -5.10 -10.36
N THR A 296 -15.18 -5.37 -11.04
CA THR A 296 -15.17 -5.89 -12.41
C THR A 296 -15.20 -7.41 -12.50
N LEU A 297 -15.28 -8.11 -11.34
CA LEU A 297 -15.35 -9.58 -11.25
C LEU A 297 -16.81 -10.05 -11.08
#